data_19331aeafaa3cece6af10b746e5346a9
#
_entry.id   19331aeafaa3cece6af10b746e5346a9
#
_cell.length_a   1.000
_cell.length_b   1.000
_cell.length_c   1.000
_cell.angle_alpha   90.00
_cell.angle_beta   90.00
_cell.angle_gamma   90.00
#
_symmetry.space_group_name_H-M   'P 1'
#
loop_
_entity.id
_entity.type
_entity.pdbx_description
1 polymer ?
#
loop_
_entity_poly.entity_id
_entity_poly.type
_entity_poly.pdbx_seq_one_letter_code
_entity_poly.pdbx_strand_id
1 'polypeptide(L)'
;MTTKIFVNLPVKDLNKTIEFFTKLGFKFNPQFTDENATCMIVGEDIFIMFLVERFFKTFTKKQISDASKNTEVIVALSVEGREKVDQMINKAIEYGGRESREPQDHAWMYGRSFEDIDGHLWEIIYMDESAIKSDEKHS
;
A
#
# COMPACT_ATOMS: atom_id res chain seq x y z
N MET A 1 -5.72 15.58 -20.00
CA MET A 1 -4.66 14.83 -19.26
C MET A 1 -5.08 14.67 -17.81
N THR A 2 -5.07 13.45 -17.30
CA THR A 2 -5.38 13.18 -15.88
C THR A 2 -4.13 13.36 -15.02
N THR A 3 -4.35 13.79 -13.79
CA THR A 3 -3.28 13.89 -12.82
C THR A 3 -2.89 12.49 -12.36
N LYS A 4 -1.59 12.22 -12.28
CA LYS A 4 -1.06 10.98 -11.74
C LYS A 4 -0.56 11.22 -10.33
N ILE A 5 -0.70 10.23 -9.46
CA ILE A 5 -0.14 10.32 -8.13
C ILE A 5 1.03 9.34 -7.97
N PHE A 6 2.13 9.82 -7.41
CA PHE A 6 3.32 9.04 -7.09
C PHE A 6 3.62 9.23 -5.62
N VAL A 7 3.32 8.21 -4.82
CA VAL A 7 3.66 8.23 -3.40
C VAL A 7 5.05 7.61 -3.25
N ASN A 8 5.98 8.32 -2.63
CA ASN A 8 7.36 7.86 -2.45
C ASN A 8 7.57 7.34 -1.04
N LEU A 9 8.01 6.12 -0.91
CA LEU A 9 8.26 5.47 0.38
C LEU A 9 9.70 4.95 0.44
N PRO A 10 10.41 5.20 1.55
CA PRO A 10 11.77 4.68 1.72
C PRO A 10 11.76 3.20 2.07
N VAL A 11 12.71 2.45 1.52
CA VAL A 11 12.87 1.03 1.82
C VAL A 11 14.34 0.69 2.05
N LYS A 12 14.58 -0.37 2.78
CA LYS A 12 15.93 -0.82 3.10
C LYS A 12 16.53 -1.69 2.00
N ASP A 13 15.72 -2.61 1.46
CA ASP A 13 16.16 -3.56 0.44
C ASP A 13 15.13 -3.60 -0.69
N LEU A 14 15.48 -2.98 -1.81
CA LEU A 14 14.56 -2.84 -2.93
C LEU A 14 14.12 -4.17 -3.53
N ASN A 15 15.04 -5.12 -3.64
CA ASN A 15 14.71 -6.44 -4.21
C ASN A 15 13.71 -7.19 -3.35
N LYS A 16 13.87 -7.11 -2.02
CA LYS A 16 12.91 -7.73 -1.09
C LYS A 16 11.54 -7.08 -1.17
N THR A 17 11.50 -5.76 -1.34
CA THR A 17 10.25 -5.00 -1.52
C THR A 17 9.53 -5.44 -2.78
N ILE A 18 10.26 -5.52 -3.90
CA ILE A 18 9.69 -5.96 -5.19
C ILE A 18 9.14 -7.38 -5.06
N GLU A 19 9.91 -8.28 -4.44
CA GLU A 19 9.47 -9.67 -4.24
C GLU A 19 8.20 -9.72 -3.40
N PHE A 20 8.16 -9.00 -2.28
CA PHE A 20 7.01 -8.98 -1.38
C PHE A 20 5.73 -8.53 -2.11
N PHE A 21 5.77 -7.39 -2.77
CA PHE A 21 4.57 -6.85 -3.43
C PHE A 21 4.21 -7.60 -4.71
N THR A 22 5.18 -8.23 -5.38
CA THR A 22 4.89 -9.13 -6.49
C THR A 22 4.07 -10.33 -6.02
N LYS A 23 4.37 -10.88 -4.85
CA LYS A 23 3.61 -11.97 -4.25
C LYS A 23 2.17 -11.56 -3.93
N LEU A 24 1.96 -10.29 -3.62
CA LEU A 24 0.63 -9.75 -3.37
C LEU A 24 -0.17 -9.48 -4.66
N GLY A 25 0.47 -9.58 -5.82
CA GLY A 25 -0.19 -9.40 -7.10
C GLY A 25 0.09 -8.08 -7.81
N PHE A 26 0.97 -7.24 -7.27
CA PHE A 26 1.30 -5.96 -7.88
C PHE A 26 2.36 -6.13 -8.98
N LYS A 27 2.33 -5.23 -9.95
CA LYS A 27 3.29 -5.15 -11.03
C LYS A 27 4.14 -3.90 -10.91
N PHE A 28 5.32 -3.94 -11.51
CA PHE A 28 6.29 -2.85 -11.46
C PHE A 28 6.63 -2.42 -12.89
N ASN A 29 6.93 -1.13 -13.05
CA ASN A 29 7.33 -0.58 -14.35
C ASN A 29 8.84 -0.72 -14.51
N PRO A 30 9.33 -1.57 -15.45
CA PRO A 30 10.77 -1.79 -15.60
C PRO A 30 11.52 -0.56 -16.10
N GLN A 31 10.83 0.36 -16.78
CA GLN A 31 11.47 1.60 -17.25
C GLN A 31 11.87 2.53 -16.11
N PHE A 32 11.19 2.39 -14.95
CA PHE A 32 11.46 3.21 -13.77
C PHE A 32 12.04 2.37 -12.63
N THR A 33 12.72 1.28 -12.97
CA THR A 33 13.35 0.39 -11.99
C THR A 33 14.85 0.32 -12.23
N ASP A 34 15.63 0.64 -11.19
CA ASP A 34 17.07 0.48 -11.18
C ASP A 34 17.52 0.06 -9.76
N GLU A 35 18.79 0.25 -9.43
CA GLU A 35 19.28 -0.13 -8.10
C GLU A 35 18.80 0.79 -6.98
N ASN A 36 18.27 1.97 -7.31
CA ASN A 36 17.86 2.99 -6.34
C ASN A 36 16.36 3.06 -6.11
N ALA A 37 15.56 2.67 -7.10
CA ALA A 37 14.12 2.91 -7.07
C ALA A 37 13.36 1.93 -7.95
N THR A 38 12.07 1.76 -7.62
CA THR A 38 11.13 1.05 -8.49
C THR A 38 9.77 1.73 -8.41
N CYS A 39 8.97 1.52 -9.45
CA CYS A 39 7.63 2.09 -9.57
C CYS A 39 6.59 0.97 -9.55
N MET A 40 5.86 0.86 -8.45
CA MET A 40 4.77 -0.11 -8.33
C MET A 40 3.49 0.48 -8.92
N ILE A 41 2.87 -0.27 -9.83
CA ILE A 41 1.65 0.14 -10.51
C ILE A 41 0.46 -0.31 -9.66
N VAL A 42 -0.31 0.66 -9.15
CA VAL A 42 -1.49 0.36 -8.32
C VAL A 42 -2.77 0.50 -9.14
N GLY A 43 -2.83 1.51 -9.96
CA GLY A 43 -3.96 1.79 -10.84
C GLY A 43 -3.48 2.55 -12.06
N GLU A 44 -4.40 2.93 -12.93
CA GLU A 44 -4.06 3.59 -14.19
C GLU A 44 -3.23 4.87 -13.98
N ASP A 45 -3.58 5.64 -12.95
CA ASP A 45 -2.92 6.91 -12.65
C ASP A 45 -2.36 6.94 -11.22
N ILE A 46 -2.19 5.78 -10.60
CA ILE A 46 -1.79 5.67 -9.20
C ILE A 46 -0.55 4.79 -9.09
N PHE A 47 0.51 5.34 -8.53
CA PHE A 47 1.81 4.68 -8.44
C PHE A 47 2.43 4.85 -7.06
N ILE A 48 3.16 3.84 -6.64
CA ILE A 48 3.97 3.91 -5.42
C ILE A 48 5.42 3.75 -5.87
N MET A 49 6.26 4.73 -5.52
CA MET A 49 7.70 4.65 -5.76
C MET A 49 8.36 4.16 -4.48
N PHE A 50 9.06 3.06 -4.57
CA PHE A 50 9.91 2.60 -3.46
C PHE A 50 11.33 3.02 -3.76
N LEU A 51 11.92 3.78 -2.84
CA LEU A 51 13.27 4.34 -3.00
C LEU A 51 14.14 3.80 -1.88
N VAL A 52 15.34 3.31 -2.20
CA VAL A 52 16.28 2.94 -1.14
C VAL A 52 16.58 4.20 -0.30
N GLU A 53 16.86 4.03 0.97
CA GLU A 53 16.96 5.15 1.92
C GLU A 53 17.98 6.21 1.47
N ARG A 54 19.15 5.78 0.97
CA ARG A 54 20.17 6.74 0.52
C ARG A 54 19.66 7.60 -0.64
N PHE A 55 18.84 7.04 -1.53
CA PHE A 55 18.26 7.78 -2.64
C PHE A 55 17.09 8.66 -2.17
N PHE A 56 16.25 8.16 -1.27
CA PHE A 56 15.17 8.94 -0.67
C PHE A 56 15.70 10.21 -0.01
N LYS A 57 16.85 10.14 0.65
CA LYS A 57 17.49 11.30 1.30
C LYS A 57 17.82 12.43 0.34
N THR A 58 17.93 12.15 -0.95
CA THR A 58 18.21 13.21 -1.94
C THR A 58 16.98 14.09 -2.22
N PHE A 59 15.78 13.65 -1.81
CA PHE A 59 14.54 14.37 -2.04
C PHE A 59 14.14 15.27 -0.87
N THR A 60 14.80 15.17 0.27
CA THR A 60 14.43 15.92 1.46
C THR A 60 15.65 16.21 2.32
N LYS A 61 15.59 17.33 3.06
CA LYS A 61 16.60 17.67 4.06
C LYS A 61 16.26 17.11 5.43
N LYS A 62 15.05 16.58 5.59
CA LYS A 62 14.60 15.99 6.85
C LYS A 62 15.16 14.58 7.01
N GLN A 63 15.21 14.12 8.25
CA GLN A 63 15.56 12.73 8.51
C GLN A 63 14.42 11.81 8.06
N ILE A 64 14.79 10.61 7.59
CA ILE A 64 13.81 9.60 7.23
C ILE A 64 13.17 9.07 8.51
N SER A 65 11.82 9.06 8.56
CA SER A 65 11.11 8.45 9.68
C SER A 65 11.31 6.94 9.68
N ASP A 66 11.51 6.38 10.85
CA ASP A 66 11.61 4.94 11.02
C ASP A 66 10.20 4.35 11.04
N ALA A 67 9.77 3.77 9.92
CA ALA A 67 8.43 3.22 9.76
C ALA A 67 8.16 2.03 10.70
N SER A 68 9.21 1.39 11.22
CA SER A 68 9.02 0.33 12.20
C SER A 68 8.56 0.85 13.56
N LYS A 69 8.73 2.15 13.81
CA LYS A 69 8.40 2.77 15.10
C LYS A 69 7.38 3.90 14.97
N ASN A 70 7.39 4.62 13.87
CA ASN A 70 6.55 5.81 13.68
C ASN A 70 5.74 5.69 12.39
N THR A 71 4.55 6.27 12.38
CA THR A 71 3.69 6.29 11.19
C THR A 71 3.50 7.72 10.72
N GLU A 72 3.92 8.03 9.50
CA GLU A 72 3.61 9.29 8.83
C GLU A 72 2.38 9.12 7.93
N VAL A 73 2.30 7.98 7.25
CA VAL A 73 1.29 7.77 6.20
C VAL A 73 0.74 6.35 6.29
N ILE A 74 -0.54 6.22 5.99
CA ILE A 74 -1.21 4.94 5.80
C ILE A 74 -1.74 4.97 4.36
N VAL A 75 -1.31 4.03 3.54
CA VAL A 75 -1.78 3.94 2.16
C VAL A 75 -2.95 2.97 2.12
N ALA A 76 -4.12 3.47 1.75
CA ALA A 76 -5.33 2.66 1.66
C ALA A 76 -5.68 2.42 0.20
N LEU A 77 -5.86 1.17 -0.17
CA LEU A 77 -6.18 0.76 -1.54
C LEU A 77 -7.51 0.03 -1.55
N SER A 78 -8.37 0.37 -2.52
CA SER A 78 -9.63 -0.31 -2.68
C SER A 78 -9.49 -1.53 -3.59
N VAL A 79 -10.28 -2.57 -3.29
CA VAL A 79 -10.35 -3.79 -4.11
C VAL A 79 -11.82 -4.14 -4.33
N GLU A 80 -12.05 -5.08 -5.25
CA GLU A 80 -13.41 -5.35 -5.75
C GLU A 80 -14.28 -6.25 -4.87
N GLY A 81 -13.77 -6.80 -3.80
CA GLY A 81 -14.57 -7.68 -2.93
C GLY A 81 -13.88 -8.03 -1.63
N ARG A 82 -14.69 -8.55 -0.69
CA ARG A 82 -14.19 -9.01 0.62
C ARG A 82 -13.16 -10.11 0.50
N GLU A 83 -13.36 -11.04 -0.44
CA GLU A 83 -12.43 -12.14 -0.67
C GLU A 83 -11.05 -11.61 -1.09
N LYS A 84 -11.02 -10.56 -1.91
CA LYS A 84 -9.77 -9.97 -2.38
C LYS A 84 -9.02 -9.31 -1.22
N VAL A 85 -9.75 -8.67 -0.29
CA VAL A 85 -9.15 -8.13 0.94
C VAL A 85 -8.44 -9.25 1.70
N ASP A 86 -9.14 -10.34 1.98
CA ASP A 86 -8.57 -11.45 2.75
C ASP A 86 -7.39 -12.10 2.05
N GLN A 87 -7.49 -12.32 0.74
CA GLN A 87 -6.40 -12.91 -0.04
C GLN A 87 -5.13 -12.07 0.06
N MET A 88 -5.25 -10.77 -0.10
CA MET A 88 -4.11 -9.87 -0.08
C MET A 88 -3.46 -9.80 1.31
N ILE A 89 -4.28 -9.67 2.35
CA ILE A 89 -3.78 -9.60 3.72
C ILE A 89 -3.12 -10.94 4.11
N ASN A 90 -3.75 -12.06 3.78
CA ASN A 90 -3.19 -13.37 4.10
C ASN A 90 -1.85 -13.60 3.40
N LYS A 91 -1.72 -13.15 2.16
CA LYS A 91 -0.44 -13.23 1.44
C LYS A 91 0.60 -12.31 2.07
N ALA A 92 0.21 -11.11 2.48
CA ALA A 92 1.14 -10.20 3.15
C ALA A 92 1.73 -10.86 4.42
N ILE A 93 0.89 -11.50 5.22
CA ILE A 93 1.33 -12.21 6.42
C ILE A 93 2.23 -13.38 6.06
N GLU A 94 1.86 -14.16 5.04
CA GLU A 94 2.64 -15.31 4.59
C GLU A 94 4.06 -14.94 4.14
N TYR A 95 4.22 -13.79 3.50
CA TYR A 95 5.49 -13.37 2.90
C TYR A 95 6.27 -12.35 3.73
N GLY A 96 5.97 -12.22 5.01
CA GLY A 96 6.83 -11.47 5.94
C GLY A 96 6.24 -10.20 6.52
N GLY A 97 5.06 -9.80 6.09
CA GLY A 97 4.33 -8.71 6.72
C GLY A 97 3.54 -9.22 7.93
N ARG A 98 2.76 -8.33 8.52
CA ARG A 98 1.88 -8.72 9.63
C ARG A 98 0.64 -7.84 9.65
N GLU A 99 -0.43 -8.37 10.23
CA GLU A 99 -1.67 -7.60 10.38
C GLU A 99 -1.43 -6.51 11.42
N SER A 100 -1.81 -5.26 11.10
CA SER A 100 -1.46 -4.13 11.95
C SER A 100 -2.56 -3.75 12.94
N ARG A 101 -3.81 -4.11 12.66
CA ARG A 101 -4.92 -3.89 13.59
C ARG A 101 -6.09 -4.83 13.27
N GLU A 102 -7.10 -4.80 14.13
CA GLU A 102 -8.31 -5.61 13.96
C GLU A 102 -9.04 -5.28 12.66
N PRO A 103 -9.65 -6.28 11.99
CA PRO A 103 -10.45 -6.02 10.81
C PRO A 103 -11.60 -5.05 11.10
N GLN A 104 -11.95 -4.23 10.12
CA GLN A 104 -13.08 -3.32 10.17
C GLN A 104 -14.19 -3.90 9.29
N ASP A 105 -15.26 -4.36 9.89
CA ASP A 105 -16.35 -5.02 9.16
C ASP A 105 -17.67 -4.29 9.42
N HIS A 106 -18.10 -3.57 8.40
CA HIS A 106 -19.37 -2.84 8.42
C HIS A 106 -20.20 -3.29 7.23
N ALA A 107 -21.51 -2.98 7.25
CA ALA A 107 -22.39 -3.35 6.13
C ALA A 107 -21.91 -2.76 4.80
N TRP A 108 -21.34 -1.55 4.85
CA TRP A 108 -20.94 -0.81 3.64
C TRP A 108 -19.44 -0.93 3.31
N MET A 109 -18.63 -1.49 4.20
CA MET A 109 -17.20 -1.65 3.92
C MET A 109 -16.60 -2.78 4.74
N TYR A 110 -15.55 -3.37 4.18
CA TYR A 110 -14.73 -4.36 4.86
C TYR A 110 -13.28 -4.01 4.61
N GLY A 111 -12.50 -3.87 5.66
CA GLY A 111 -11.10 -3.50 5.55
C GLY A 111 -10.22 -4.26 6.53
N ARG A 112 -9.02 -4.55 6.08
CA ARG A 112 -7.96 -5.12 6.91
C ARG A 112 -6.67 -4.37 6.59
N SER A 113 -5.70 -4.47 7.47
CA SER A 113 -4.47 -3.73 7.31
C SER A 113 -3.26 -4.62 7.57
N PHE A 114 -2.14 -4.24 6.94
CA PHE A 114 -0.88 -4.94 7.20
C PHE A 114 0.27 -3.94 7.28
N GLU A 115 1.32 -4.35 7.98
CA GLU A 115 2.63 -3.72 7.88
C GLU A 115 3.44 -4.50 6.86
N ASP A 116 4.10 -3.78 5.95
CA ASP A 116 5.01 -4.45 5.03
C ASP A 116 6.35 -4.75 5.70
N ILE A 117 7.31 -5.25 4.95
CA ILE A 117 8.61 -5.68 5.49
C ILE A 117 9.47 -4.52 6.02
N ASP A 118 9.13 -3.29 5.67
CA ASP A 118 9.80 -2.09 6.18
C ASP A 118 9.01 -1.40 7.30
N GLY A 119 7.80 -1.89 7.60
CA GLY A 119 6.95 -1.32 8.63
C GLY A 119 5.94 -0.30 8.12
N HIS A 120 5.89 -0.05 6.82
CA HIS A 120 4.89 0.85 6.25
C HIS A 120 3.51 0.25 6.38
N LEU A 121 2.51 1.09 6.67
CA LEU A 121 1.14 0.64 6.90
C LEU A 121 0.30 0.74 5.63
N TRP A 122 -0.43 -0.33 5.36
CA TRP A 122 -1.32 -0.45 4.21
C TRP A 122 -2.69 -0.90 4.69
N GLU A 123 -3.74 -0.29 4.14
CA GLU A 123 -5.11 -0.75 4.34
C GLU A 123 -5.66 -1.24 3.01
N ILE A 124 -6.32 -2.40 3.03
CA ILE A 124 -6.99 -2.95 1.85
C ILE A 124 -8.48 -2.96 2.15
N ILE A 125 -9.24 -2.24 1.33
CA ILE A 125 -10.63 -1.91 1.63
C ILE A 125 -11.53 -2.31 0.47
N TYR A 126 -12.63 -2.97 0.78
CA TYR A 126 -13.76 -3.13 -0.13
C TYR A 126 -14.90 -2.25 0.37
N MET A 127 -15.46 -1.45 -0.52
CA MET A 127 -16.62 -0.62 -0.21
C MET A 127 -17.79 -1.02 -1.07
N ASP A 128 -18.95 -1.24 -0.44
CA ASP A 128 -20.20 -1.49 -1.12
C ASP A 128 -20.89 -0.15 -1.37
N GLU A 129 -20.73 0.40 -2.56
CA GLU A 129 -21.27 1.71 -2.92
C GLU A 129 -22.79 1.78 -2.81
N SER A 130 -23.48 0.66 -3.03
CA SER A 130 -24.95 0.59 -2.86
C SER A 130 -25.34 0.85 -1.41
N ALA A 131 -24.63 0.24 -0.46
CA ALA A 131 -24.91 0.41 0.96
C ALA A 131 -24.59 1.83 1.43
N ILE A 132 -23.50 2.43 0.91
CA ILE A 132 -23.14 3.82 1.22
C ILE A 132 -24.24 4.78 0.75
N LYS A 133 -24.72 4.62 -0.46
CA LYS A 133 -25.78 5.46 -1.02
C LYS A 133 -27.07 5.35 -0.22
N SER A 134 -27.37 4.15 0.29
CA SER A 134 -28.54 3.92 1.14
C SER A 134 -28.39 4.69 2.46
N ASP A 135 -27.20 4.64 3.08
CA ASP A 135 -26.92 5.35 4.33
C ASP A 135 -26.99 6.86 4.15
N GLU A 136 -26.47 7.40 3.05
CA GLU A 136 -26.53 8.83 2.73
C GLU A 136 -27.97 9.34 2.63
N LYS A 137 -28.88 8.51 2.11
CA LYS A 137 -30.29 8.88 1.98
C LYS A 137 -31.00 8.95 3.33
N HIS A 138 -30.48 8.28 4.34
CA HIS A 138 -31.09 8.21 5.68
C HIS A 138 -30.44 9.19 6.67
N SER A 139 -29.37 9.82 6.27
CA SER A 139 -28.73 10.84 7.09
C SER A 139 -29.17 12.24 6.66
#